data_1faa5185cd12be5f1f2c5a41ea202660
#
_entry.id   1faa5185cd12be5f1f2c5a41ea202660
#
_cell.length_a   1.000
_cell.length_b   1.000
_cell.length_c   1.000
_cell.angle_alpha   90.00
_cell.angle_beta   90.00
_cell.angle_gamma   90.00
#
_symmetry.space_group_name_H-M   'P 1'
#
loop_
_entity.id
_entity.type
_entity.pdbx_description
1 polymer ?
#
loop_
_entity_poly.entity_id
_entity_poly.type
_entity_poly.pdbx_seq_one_letter_code
_entity_poly.pdbx_strand_id
1 'polypeptide(L)'
;MLESFNNYDVVLEALNGKDMQEKIRNKKSEPEIMLIDVNMPVMDGIATARWLNENYPAIKLVALSMNNNDNTIINMLKAGCCTYLLKDTHPDELEKALNEIAVKGSYNPDAGNINYRRLIVSESENKDLHLTEKEKKFLQFVCTDIPYKQIADEMKLSEGTIDGYRAILFKKLNVQSRVGLVLEAIKRNLITP
;
A
#
# COMPACT_ATOMS: atom_id res chain seq x y z
N MET A 1 6.02 -10.29 -24.85
CA MET A 1 5.08 -11.02 -23.97
C MET A 1 3.66 -10.49 -24.11
N LEU A 2 3.35 -9.20 -23.84
CA LEU A 2 1.98 -8.67 -24.00
C LEU A 2 1.47 -8.76 -25.45
N GLU A 3 2.32 -8.51 -26.43
CA GLU A 3 1.99 -8.62 -27.87
C GLU A 3 1.67 -10.05 -28.33
N SER A 4 1.96 -11.08 -27.51
CA SER A 4 1.59 -12.44 -27.81
C SER A 4 0.17 -12.83 -27.32
N PHE A 5 -0.50 -11.95 -26.58
CA PHE A 5 -1.88 -12.18 -26.11
C PHE A 5 -2.87 -11.67 -27.17
N ASN A 6 -3.69 -12.58 -27.70
CA ASN A 6 -4.62 -12.27 -28.80
C ASN A 6 -5.74 -11.28 -28.45
N ASN A 7 -5.97 -11.03 -27.16
CA ASN A 7 -7.09 -10.21 -26.66
C ASN A 7 -6.67 -8.82 -26.19
N TYR A 8 -5.39 -8.45 -26.34
CA TYR A 8 -4.85 -7.19 -25.84
C TYR A 8 -4.00 -6.48 -26.87
N ASP A 9 -4.23 -5.19 -27.02
CA ASP A 9 -3.41 -4.29 -27.82
C ASP A 9 -2.60 -3.37 -26.91
N VAL A 10 -1.29 -3.30 -27.14
CA VAL A 10 -0.42 -2.34 -26.45
C VAL A 10 -0.59 -0.97 -27.10
N VAL A 11 -1.39 -0.13 -26.49
CA VAL A 11 -1.74 1.19 -27.04
C VAL A 11 -0.81 2.31 -26.56
N LEU A 12 -0.05 2.09 -25.47
CA LEU A 12 0.87 3.08 -24.92
C LEU A 12 2.05 2.40 -24.25
N GLU A 13 3.26 2.87 -24.55
CA GLU A 13 4.50 2.49 -23.86
C GLU A 13 5.23 3.73 -23.36
N ALA A 14 5.76 3.67 -22.14
CA ALA A 14 6.48 4.76 -21.52
C ALA A 14 7.70 4.25 -20.73
N LEU A 15 8.77 5.03 -20.73
CA LEU A 15 10.01 4.70 -20.04
C LEU A 15 9.98 4.99 -18.54
N ASN A 16 9.11 5.88 -18.10
CA ASN A 16 8.92 6.29 -16.71
C ASN A 16 7.61 7.08 -16.55
N GLY A 17 7.28 7.47 -15.31
CA GLY A 17 6.03 8.17 -15.03
C GLY A 17 5.89 9.53 -15.73
N LYS A 18 6.99 10.28 -15.95
CA LYS A 18 6.95 11.57 -16.66
C LYS A 18 6.65 11.38 -18.15
N ASP A 19 7.34 10.47 -18.79
CA ASP A 19 7.12 10.11 -20.19
C ASP A 19 5.66 9.60 -20.40
N MET A 20 5.15 8.81 -19.45
CA MET A 20 3.75 8.37 -19.44
C MET A 20 2.78 9.56 -19.35
N GLN A 21 3.02 10.52 -18.45
CA GLN A 21 2.16 11.73 -18.32
C GLN A 21 2.07 12.53 -19.62
N GLU A 22 3.18 12.68 -20.33
CA GLU A 22 3.23 13.39 -21.60
C GLU A 22 2.47 12.62 -22.70
N LYS A 23 2.68 11.32 -22.77
CA LYS A 23 2.08 10.48 -23.80
C LYS A 23 0.57 10.31 -23.61
N ILE A 24 0.09 10.09 -22.38
CA ILE A 24 -1.33 9.86 -22.13
C ILE A 24 -2.18 11.09 -22.41
N ARG A 25 -1.67 12.31 -22.16
CA ARG A 25 -2.38 13.58 -22.46
C ARG A 25 -2.63 13.78 -23.95
N ASN A 26 -1.78 13.21 -24.78
CA ASN A 26 -1.85 13.33 -26.25
C ASN A 26 -2.62 12.17 -26.91
N LYS A 27 -3.14 11.21 -26.12
CA LYS A 27 -3.89 10.07 -26.63
C LYS A 27 -5.36 10.41 -26.90
N LYS A 28 -5.90 9.85 -27.99
CA LYS A 28 -7.32 9.97 -28.33
C LYS A 28 -8.24 9.05 -27.51
N SER A 29 -7.68 7.95 -27.00
CA SER A 29 -8.40 6.98 -26.17
C SER A 29 -7.51 6.57 -24.99
N GLU A 30 -8.10 6.49 -23.82
CA GLU A 30 -7.43 6.02 -22.62
C GLU A 30 -7.26 4.49 -22.65
N PRO A 31 -6.13 3.95 -22.14
CA PRO A 31 -6.01 2.50 -21.95
C PRO A 31 -6.97 2.02 -20.84
N GLU A 32 -7.52 0.81 -21.00
CA GLU A 32 -8.37 0.22 -19.96
C GLU A 32 -7.56 -0.26 -18.76
N ILE A 33 -6.37 -0.80 -19.01
CA ILE A 33 -5.45 -1.33 -18.01
C ILE A 33 -4.08 -0.71 -18.23
N MET A 34 -3.39 -0.35 -17.14
CA MET A 34 -2.00 0.12 -17.19
C MET A 34 -1.12 -0.71 -16.27
N LEU A 35 -0.09 -1.32 -16.85
CA LEU A 35 0.96 -2.02 -16.11
C LEU A 35 2.03 -1.02 -15.71
N ILE A 36 2.35 -0.95 -14.41
CA ILE A 36 3.26 0.04 -13.84
C ILE A 36 4.41 -0.69 -13.14
N ASP A 37 5.63 -0.49 -13.64
CA ASP A 37 6.82 -0.91 -12.91
C ASP A 37 6.96 -0.07 -11.63
N VAL A 38 7.22 -0.72 -10.52
CA VAL A 38 7.47 -0.05 -9.24
C VAL A 38 8.73 0.81 -9.30
N ASN A 39 9.81 0.28 -9.89
CA ASN A 39 11.12 0.91 -9.90
C ASN A 39 11.41 1.54 -11.27
N MET A 40 11.05 2.80 -11.41
CA MET A 40 11.34 3.59 -12.61
C MET A 40 12.20 4.81 -12.26
N PRO A 41 13.08 5.26 -13.15
CA PRO A 41 13.84 6.52 -12.98
C PRO A 41 12.90 7.73 -13.12
N VAL A 42 13.35 8.90 -12.66
CA VAL A 42 12.68 10.21 -12.79
C VAL A 42 11.37 10.32 -12.00
N MET A 43 10.42 9.43 -12.24
CA MET A 43 9.14 9.31 -11.54
C MET A 43 8.82 7.83 -11.35
N ASP A 44 8.84 7.39 -10.11
CA ASP A 44 8.64 5.99 -9.73
C ASP A 44 7.19 5.50 -9.93
N GLY A 45 6.98 4.19 -9.72
CA GLY A 45 5.67 3.57 -9.91
C GLY A 45 4.62 4.08 -8.92
N ILE A 46 4.99 4.37 -7.68
CA ILE A 46 4.05 4.83 -6.64
C ILE A 46 3.53 6.22 -7.00
N ALA A 47 4.43 7.14 -7.34
CA ALA A 47 4.06 8.50 -7.77
C ALA A 47 3.23 8.47 -9.07
N THR A 48 3.59 7.56 -10.00
CA THR A 48 2.88 7.36 -11.27
C THR A 48 1.46 6.85 -11.04
N ALA A 49 1.31 5.83 -10.21
CA ALA A 49 0.00 5.24 -9.87
C ALA A 49 -0.91 6.26 -9.17
N ARG A 50 -0.38 7.01 -8.21
CA ARG A 50 -1.13 8.06 -7.51
C ARG A 50 -1.64 9.12 -8.49
N TRP A 51 -0.77 9.63 -9.36
CA TRP A 51 -1.14 10.62 -10.35
C TRP A 51 -2.20 10.12 -11.34
N LEU A 52 -2.07 8.86 -11.79
CA LEU A 52 -3.08 8.23 -12.66
C LEU A 52 -4.42 8.06 -11.95
N ASN A 53 -4.42 7.59 -10.72
CA ASN A 53 -5.64 7.42 -9.94
C ASN A 53 -6.39 8.74 -9.69
N GLU A 54 -5.65 9.86 -9.57
CA GLU A 54 -6.22 11.20 -9.41
C GLU A 54 -6.76 11.79 -10.72
N ASN A 55 -6.09 11.54 -11.86
CA ASN A 55 -6.40 12.20 -13.14
C ASN A 55 -7.16 11.30 -14.13
N TYR A 56 -7.02 9.98 -14.00
CA TYR A 56 -7.61 8.97 -14.89
C TYR A 56 -8.19 7.79 -14.09
N PRO A 57 -9.19 8.01 -13.22
CA PRO A 57 -9.69 7.00 -12.28
C PRO A 57 -10.38 5.79 -12.94
N ALA A 58 -10.68 5.88 -14.22
CA ALA A 58 -11.27 4.78 -14.99
C ALA A 58 -10.23 3.70 -15.37
N ILE A 59 -8.94 4.06 -15.41
CA ILE A 59 -7.85 3.14 -15.77
C ILE A 59 -7.58 2.18 -14.61
N LYS A 60 -7.57 0.90 -14.88
CA LYS A 60 -7.23 -0.13 -13.90
C LYS A 60 -5.71 -0.26 -13.81
N LEU A 61 -5.15 0.06 -12.66
CA LEU A 61 -3.69 0.10 -12.45
C LEU A 61 -3.20 -1.23 -11.89
N VAL A 62 -2.20 -1.82 -12.54
CA VAL A 62 -1.55 -3.08 -12.15
C VAL A 62 -0.09 -2.82 -11.84
N ALA A 63 0.34 -3.06 -10.62
CA ALA A 63 1.75 -2.94 -10.23
C ALA A 63 2.57 -4.16 -10.67
N LEU A 64 3.73 -3.93 -11.25
CA LEU A 64 4.73 -4.96 -11.57
C LEU A 64 6.01 -4.72 -10.77
N SER A 65 6.57 -5.76 -10.15
CA SER A 65 7.82 -5.66 -9.40
C SER A 65 8.70 -6.91 -9.51
N MET A 66 9.99 -6.73 -9.28
CA MET A 66 10.94 -7.85 -9.14
C MET A 66 10.93 -8.45 -7.73
N ASN A 67 10.41 -7.75 -6.73
CA ASN A 67 10.47 -8.16 -5.33
C ASN A 67 9.08 -8.20 -4.69
N ASN A 68 8.88 -9.21 -3.85
CA ASN A 68 7.66 -9.38 -3.04
C ASN A 68 7.84 -8.73 -1.66
N ASN A 69 8.00 -7.39 -1.64
CA ASN A 69 8.14 -6.63 -0.39
C ASN A 69 6.78 -6.08 0.03
N ASP A 70 6.32 -6.46 1.22
CA ASP A 70 5.00 -6.10 1.77
C ASP A 70 4.76 -4.57 1.77
N ASN A 71 5.76 -3.77 2.16
CA ASN A 71 5.62 -2.31 2.17
C ASN A 71 5.43 -1.74 0.76
N THR A 72 6.11 -2.30 -0.22
CA THR A 72 5.98 -1.89 -1.63
C THR A 72 4.59 -2.23 -2.17
N ILE A 73 4.10 -3.44 -1.87
CA ILE A 73 2.75 -3.89 -2.24
C ILE A 73 1.70 -2.94 -1.65
N ILE A 74 1.78 -2.68 -0.34
CA ILE A 74 0.87 -1.78 0.37
C ILE A 74 0.87 -0.38 -0.25
N ASN A 75 2.06 0.17 -0.53
CA ASN A 75 2.17 1.52 -1.10
C ASN A 75 1.59 1.61 -2.52
N MET A 76 1.75 0.58 -3.36
CA MET A 76 1.15 0.53 -4.69
C MET A 76 -0.38 0.42 -4.61
N LEU A 77 -0.92 -0.42 -3.72
CA LEU A 77 -2.36 -0.53 -3.49
C LEU A 77 -2.95 0.80 -2.98
N LYS A 78 -2.26 1.47 -2.04
CA LYS A 78 -2.64 2.82 -1.56
C LYS A 78 -2.58 3.90 -2.65
N ALA A 79 -1.69 3.73 -3.61
CA ALA A 79 -1.59 4.63 -4.76
C ALA A 79 -2.71 4.40 -5.79
N GLY A 80 -3.57 3.37 -5.62
CA GLY A 80 -4.71 3.09 -6.47
C GLY A 80 -4.56 1.87 -7.37
N CYS A 81 -3.49 1.07 -7.22
CA CYS A 81 -3.38 -0.17 -7.97
C CYS A 81 -4.42 -1.20 -7.49
N CYS A 82 -5.10 -1.85 -8.43
CA CYS A 82 -6.10 -2.89 -8.17
C CYS A 82 -5.46 -4.26 -7.90
N THR A 83 -4.20 -4.43 -8.26
CA THR A 83 -3.41 -5.65 -8.00
C THR A 83 -1.91 -5.38 -8.09
N TYR A 84 -1.14 -6.39 -7.64
CA TYR A 84 0.32 -6.42 -7.66
C TYR A 84 0.77 -7.78 -8.18
N LEU A 85 1.63 -7.80 -9.20
CA LEU A 85 2.17 -9.00 -9.82
C LEU A 85 3.70 -8.95 -9.82
N LEU A 86 4.34 -10.11 -9.76
CA LEU A 86 5.78 -10.21 -9.94
C LEU A 86 6.12 -10.19 -11.44
N LYS A 87 7.27 -9.62 -11.81
CA LYS A 87 7.73 -9.57 -13.19
C LYS A 87 8.10 -10.94 -13.77
N ASP A 88 8.35 -11.93 -12.91
CA ASP A 88 8.59 -13.32 -13.25
C ASP A 88 7.32 -14.19 -13.28
N THR A 89 6.14 -13.57 -13.10
CA THR A 89 4.85 -14.23 -13.25
C THR A 89 4.75 -14.90 -14.63
N HIS A 90 4.31 -16.17 -14.63
CA HIS A 90 4.15 -16.92 -15.88
C HIS A 90 3.16 -16.22 -16.82
N PRO A 91 3.41 -16.22 -18.17
CA PRO A 91 2.52 -15.55 -19.11
C PRO A 91 1.03 -15.92 -19.00
N ASP A 92 0.72 -17.20 -18.80
CA ASP A 92 -0.66 -17.67 -18.63
C ASP A 92 -1.35 -17.07 -17.40
N GLU A 93 -0.60 -16.89 -16.30
CA GLU A 93 -1.10 -16.27 -15.08
C GLU A 93 -1.31 -14.78 -15.27
N LEU A 94 -0.40 -14.11 -16.00
CA LEU A 94 -0.55 -12.70 -16.34
C LEU A 94 -1.80 -12.50 -17.23
N GLU A 95 -2.01 -13.32 -18.26
CA GLU A 95 -3.18 -13.24 -19.12
C GLU A 95 -4.48 -13.48 -18.33
N LYS A 96 -4.49 -14.48 -17.46
CA LYS A 96 -5.62 -14.72 -16.53
C LYS A 96 -5.89 -13.50 -15.64
N ALA A 97 -4.84 -12.89 -15.06
CA ALA A 97 -4.98 -11.73 -14.24
C ALA A 97 -5.59 -10.55 -15.02
N LEU A 98 -5.09 -10.27 -16.21
CA LEU A 98 -5.62 -9.21 -17.07
C LEU A 98 -7.10 -9.43 -17.43
N ASN A 99 -7.47 -10.66 -17.79
CA ASN A 99 -8.86 -11.04 -18.10
C ASN A 99 -9.78 -10.83 -16.88
N GLU A 100 -9.35 -11.23 -15.69
CA GLU A 100 -10.14 -11.00 -14.48
C GLU A 100 -10.26 -9.52 -14.14
N ILE A 101 -9.18 -8.74 -14.28
CA ILE A 101 -9.17 -7.30 -14.04
C ILE A 101 -10.12 -6.59 -15.02
N ALA A 102 -10.10 -6.98 -16.30
CA ALA A 102 -10.98 -6.41 -17.31
C ALA A 102 -12.47 -6.57 -16.91
N VAL A 103 -12.85 -7.76 -16.44
CA VAL A 103 -14.23 -8.10 -16.09
C VAL A 103 -14.64 -7.66 -14.69
N LYS A 104 -13.78 -7.90 -13.66
CA LYS A 104 -14.12 -7.73 -12.25
C LYS A 104 -13.54 -6.44 -11.64
N GLY A 105 -12.62 -5.77 -12.35
CA GLY A 105 -11.91 -4.59 -11.85
C GLY A 105 -10.74 -4.90 -10.92
N SER A 106 -10.51 -6.15 -10.53
CA SER A 106 -9.41 -6.56 -9.66
C SER A 106 -9.03 -8.02 -9.87
N TYR A 107 -7.79 -8.35 -9.55
CA TYR A 107 -7.29 -9.73 -9.51
C TYR A 107 -6.57 -9.97 -8.19
N ASN A 108 -6.78 -11.13 -7.60
CA ASN A 108 -6.05 -11.56 -6.42
C ASN A 108 -5.18 -12.76 -6.80
N PRO A 109 -3.87 -12.58 -7.02
CA PRO A 109 -2.96 -13.66 -7.45
C PRO A 109 -2.88 -14.80 -6.44
N ASP A 110 -3.29 -14.52 -5.20
CA ASP A 110 -3.12 -15.42 -4.09
C ASP A 110 -4.40 -15.50 -3.24
N ALA A 111 -5.47 -16.03 -3.84
CA ALA A 111 -6.66 -16.39 -3.05
C ALA A 111 -6.32 -17.40 -1.90
N GLY A 112 -5.14 -18.03 -1.95
CA GLY A 112 -4.55 -18.90 -0.93
C GLY A 112 -3.45 -18.27 -0.09
N ASN A 113 -2.85 -17.14 -0.49
CA ASN A 113 -1.75 -16.52 0.25
C ASN A 113 -2.28 -15.69 1.42
N ILE A 114 -2.08 -16.24 2.59
CA ILE A 114 -2.44 -15.64 3.87
C ILE A 114 -1.85 -14.23 4.03
N ASN A 115 -0.70 -13.94 3.40
CA ASN A 115 -0.05 -12.63 3.49
C ASN A 115 -0.79 -11.54 2.71
N TYR A 116 -1.23 -11.79 1.48
CA TYR A 116 -2.00 -10.83 0.68
C TYR A 116 -3.36 -10.52 1.33
N ARG A 117 -4.07 -11.55 1.83
CA ARG A 117 -5.29 -11.36 2.61
C ARG A 117 -5.04 -10.58 3.90
N ARG A 118 -3.93 -10.86 4.61
CA ARG A 118 -3.55 -10.10 5.80
C ARG A 118 -3.25 -8.64 5.49
N LEU A 119 -2.60 -8.33 4.36
CA LEU A 119 -2.31 -6.97 3.94
C LEU A 119 -3.59 -6.17 3.65
N ILE A 120 -4.54 -6.76 2.92
CA ILE A 120 -5.84 -6.13 2.63
C ILE A 120 -6.68 -5.98 3.90
N VAL A 121 -6.72 -7.01 4.77
CA VAL A 121 -7.46 -6.98 6.03
C VAL A 121 -6.84 -5.97 7.01
N SER A 122 -5.50 -5.90 7.10
CA SER A 122 -4.83 -4.90 7.95
C SER A 122 -5.10 -3.47 7.49
N GLU A 123 -5.34 -3.23 6.19
CA GLU A 123 -5.74 -1.91 5.71
C GLU A 123 -7.19 -1.56 6.02
N SER A 124 -8.11 -2.53 5.93
CA SER A 124 -9.49 -2.30 6.36
C SER A 124 -9.57 -2.05 7.86
N GLU A 125 -8.83 -2.80 8.66
CA GLU A 125 -8.71 -2.60 10.11
C GLU A 125 -7.98 -1.28 10.47
N ASN A 126 -7.00 -0.82 9.68
CA ASN A 126 -6.34 0.47 9.89
C ASN A 126 -7.21 1.67 9.49
N LYS A 127 -8.12 1.52 8.52
CA LYS A 127 -9.11 2.57 8.20
C LYS A 127 -10.07 2.83 9.35
N ASP A 128 -10.38 1.81 10.15
CA ASP A 128 -11.21 1.94 11.35
C ASP A 128 -10.40 2.34 12.60
N LEU A 129 -9.06 2.30 12.52
CA LEU A 129 -8.19 2.67 13.62
C LEU A 129 -7.90 4.18 13.63
N HIS A 130 -8.91 4.97 14.02
CA HIS A 130 -8.74 6.41 14.19
C HIS A 130 -7.82 6.71 15.38
N LEU A 131 -6.51 6.88 15.10
CA LEU A 131 -5.55 7.39 16.09
C LEU A 131 -5.50 8.92 16.02
N THR A 132 -5.71 9.56 17.16
CA THR A 132 -5.47 11.00 17.32
C THR A 132 -3.97 11.32 17.21
N GLU A 133 -3.61 12.56 16.89
CA GLU A 133 -2.21 12.99 16.83
C GLU A 133 -1.46 12.78 18.16
N LYS A 134 -2.16 12.90 19.29
CA LYS A 134 -1.59 12.61 20.61
C LYS A 134 -1.33 11.13 20.82
N GLU A 135 -2.24 10.25 20.38
CA GLU A 135 -2.04 8.80 20.43
C GLU A 135 -0.90 8.34 19.52
N LYS A 136 -0.76 8.92 18.31
CA LYS A 136 0.37 8.67 17.42
C LYS A 136 1.70 9.08 18.07
N LYS A 137 1.76 10.29 18.65
CA LYS A 137 2.94 10.78 19.35
C LYS A 137 3.32 9.89 20.54
N PHE A 138 2.33 9.48 21.34
CA PHE A 138 2.56 8.54 22.43
C PHE A 138 3.09 7.20 21.93
N LEU A 139 2.54 6.66 20.83
CA LEU A 139 2.97 5.43 20.22
C LEU A 139 4.45 5.48 19.76
N GLN A 140 4.88 6.62 19.20
CA GLN A 140 6.29 6.86 18.84
C GLN A 140 7.21 6.75 20.06
N PHE A 141 6.84 7.39 21.18
CA PHE A 141 7.63 7.30 22.42
C PHE A 141 7.63 5.89 23.04
N VAL A 142 6.53 5.14 22.92
CA VAL A 142 6.45 3.76 23.42
C VAL A 142 7.47 2.85 22.71
N CYS A 143 7.85 3.18 21.48
CA CYS A 143 8.84 2.44 20.68
C CYS A 143 10.30 2.79 21.04
N THR A 144 10.52 3.78 21.87
CA THR A 144 11.83 4.06 22.45
C THR A 144 12.00 3.31 23.78
N ASP A 145 13.21 3.28 24.33
CA ASP A 145 13.51 2.58 25.59
C ASP A 145 13.34 3.49 26.83
N ILE A 146 12.44 4.47 26.79
CA ILE A 146 12.18 5.36 27.93
C ILE A 146 10.97 4.90 28.76
N PRO A 147 11.00 5.07 30.12
CA PRO A 147 9.86 4.72 30.97
C PRO A 147 8.65 5.63 30.72
N TYR A 148 7.44 5.13 31.03
CA TYR A 148 6.20 5.90 30.87
C TYR A 148 6.19 7.25 31.60
N LYS A 149 6.87 7.34 32.76
CA LYS A 149 7.04 8.58 33.49
C LYS A 149 7.78 9.64 32.66
N GLN A 150 8.87 9.23 32.01
CA GLN A 150 9.62 10.13 31.14
C GLN A 150 8.83 10.48 29.86
N ILE A 151 8.01 9.56 29.33
CA ILE A 151 7.06 9.89 28.24
C ILE A 151 6.08 10.97 28.68
N ALA A 152 5.59 10.93 29.92
CA ALA A 152 4.71 11.95 30.47
C ALA A 152 5.38 13.33 30.47
N ASP A 153 6.63 13.40 30.91
CA ASP A 153 7.43 14.63 30.93
C ASP A 153 7.65 15.19 29.51
N GLU A 154 8.07 14.32 28.56
CA GLU A 154 8.31 14.68 27.15
C GLU A 154 7.04 15.17 26.43
N MET A 155 5.90 14.58 26.75
CA MET A 155 4.61 14.97 26.19
C MET A 155 3.96 16.13 26.96
N LYS A 156 4.55 16.57 28.10
CA LYS A 156 3.99 17.58 29.02
C LYS A 156 2.59 17.21 29.49
N LEU A 157 2.42 15.95 29.91
CA LEU A 157 1.17 15.37 30.38
C LEU A 157 1.37 14.71 31.76
N SER A 158 0.27 14.46 32.47
CA SER A 158 0.31 13.69 33.70
C SER A 158 0.51 12.20 33.43
N GLU A 159 1.12 11.46 34.38
CA GLU A 159 1.26 10.01 34.29
C GLU A 159 -0.12 9.31 34.11
N GLY A 160 -1.17 9.80 34.77
CA GLY A 160 -2.53 9.28 34.58
C GLY A 160 -3.07 9.46 33.17
N THR A 161 -2.68 10.55 32.47
CA THR A 161 -3.06 10.75 31.06
C THR A 161 -2.33 9.75 30.16
N ILE A 162 -1.06 9.46 30.44
CA ILE A 162 -0.26 8.44 29.72
C ILE A 162 -0.83 7.05 29.94
N ASP A 163 -1.26 6.70 31.15
CA ASP A 163 -1.97 5.45 31.43
C ASP A 163 -3.29 5.35 30.65
N GLY A 164 -4.00 6.46 30.50
CA GLY A 164 -5.18 6.54 29.64
C GLY A 164 -4.86 6.20 28.17
N TYR A 165 -3.82 6.81 27.58
CA TYR A 165 -3.40 6.48 26.21
C TYR A 165 -2.96 5.03 26.07
N ARG A 166 -2.23 4.50 27.04
CA ARG A 166 -1.85 3.09 27.08
C ARG A 166 -3.06 2.18 27.02
N ALA A 167 -4.04 2.40 27.89
CA ALA A 167 -5.26 1.60 27.95
C ALA A 167 -6.07 1.65 26.64
N ILE A 168 -6.21 2.84 26.07
CA ILE A 168 -6.91 3.05 24.78
C ILE A 168 -6.18 2.31 23.67
N LEU A 169 -4.87 2.45 23.54
CA LEU A 169 -4.09 1.80 22.48
C LEU A 169 -4.01 0.29 22.67
N PHE A 170 -3.91 -0.21 23.90
CA PHE A 170 -4.01 -1.65 24.16
C PHE A 170 -5.33 -2.23 23.66
N LYS A 171 -6.43 -1.52 23.88
CA LYS A 171 -7.75 -1.93 23.39
C LYS A 171 -7.84 -1.80 21.85
N LYS A 172 -7.42 -0.65 21.29
CA LYS A 172 -7.49 -0.40 19.84
C LYS A 172 -6.66 -1.38 19.04
N LEU A 173 -5.47 -1.79 19.54
CA LEU A 173 -4.54 -2.68 18.86
C LEU A 173 -4.65 -4.14 19.33
N ASN A 174 -5.59 -4.41 20.26
CA ASN A 174 -5.83 -5.74 20.84
C ASN A 174 -4.56 -6.40 21.40
N VAL A 175 -3.81 -5.67 22.22
CA VAL A 175 -2.56 -6.10 22.86
C VAL A 175 -2.62 -5.92 24.38
N GLN A 176 -1.74 -6.59 25.12
CA GLN A 176 -1.73 -6.57 26.60
C GLN A 176 -0.38 -6.12 27.20
N SER A 177 0.60 -5.82 26.36
CA SER A 177 1.94 -5.44 26.83
C SER A 177 2.55 -4.34 25.96
N ARG A 178 3.55 -3.63 26.50
CA ARG A 178 4.33 -2.65 25.74
C ARG A 178 4.99 -3.28 24.50
N VAL A 179 5.57 -4.46 24.67
CA VAL A 179 6.19 -5.19 23.56
C VAL A 179 5.15 -5.54 22.50
N GLY A 180 3.97 -6.03 22.90
CA GLY A 180 2.86 -6.29 21.98
C GLY A 180 2.41 -5.04 21.24
N LEU A 181 2.36 -3.88 21.94
CA LEU A 181 2.00 -2.61 21.34
C LEU A 181 3.01 -2.18 20.27
N VAL A 182 4.31 -2.29 20.55
CA VAL A 182 5.39 -1.98 19.60
C VAL A 182 5.33 -2.90 18.38
N LEU A 183 5.24 -4.20 18.60
CA LEU A 183 5.18 -5.18 17.50
C LEU A 183 3.97 -4.96 16.59
N GLU A 184 2.80 -4.71 17.17
CA GLU A 184 1.59 -4.47 16.40
C GLU A 184 1.62 -3.10 15.68
N ALA A 185 2.24 -2.08 16.27
CA ALA A 185 2.44 -0.79 15.65
C ALA A 185 3.38 -0.86 14.44
N ILE A 186 4.47 -1.63 14.54
CA ILE A 186 5.40 -1.89 13.41
C ILE A 186 4.67 -2.68 12.32
N LYS A 187 3.99 -3.77 12.69
CA LYS A 187 3.25 -4.63 11.76
C LYS A 187 2.19 -3.87 10.96
N ARG A 188 1.51 -2.91 11.60
CA ARG A 188 0.50 -2.05 10.96
C ARG A 188 1.07 -0.78 10.30
N ASN A 189 2.39 -0.62 10.26
CA ASN A 189 3.07 0.59 9.73
C ASN A 189 2.56 1.90 10.36
N LEU A 190 2.18 1.87 11.64
CA LEU A 190 1.76 3.06 12.40
C LEU A 190 2.96 3.91 12.84
N ILE A 191 4.13 3.30 12.87
CA ILE A 191 5.43 3.90 13.19
C ILE A 191 6.50 3.31 12.28
N THR A 192 7.52 4.10 12.01
CA THR A 192 8.75 3.63 11.34
C THR A 192 9.82 3.44 12.42
N PRO A 193 10.46 2.27 12.53
CA PRO A 193 11.54 2.02 13.49
C PRO A 193 12.78 2.85 13.19
#